data_c81ef3096d3d2b812c26f7f78025f1b2
#
_entry.id   c81ef3096d3d2b812c26f7f78025f1b2
#
_cell.length_a   1.000
_cell.length_b   1.000
_cell.length_c   1.000
_cell.angle_alpha   90.00
_cell.angle_beta   90.00
_cell.angle_gamma   90.00
#
_symmetry.space_group_name_H-M   'P 1'
#
loop_
_entity.id
_entity.type
_entity.pdbx_description
1 polymer ?
#
loop_
_entity_poly.entity_id
_entity_poly.type
_entity_poly.pdbx_seq_one_letter_code
_entity_poly.pdbx_strand_id
1 'polypeptide(L)'
;MSRKKEKAQFIVEALEKLYPETPIPLDHKDPYTLLIAVLLSAQCTDARVNTVTPSLFQLADNPFDMALQPVARIQEIIRPCGLSPKKAVAISTLSKILVEKYNGAVPQNYEDLEALPGVGHKTASVVMSQAFGFAAFPVDTHIHRLLTRWGLTSGKNVEQTERDAKKYFAEETWNKLHLQIIFYGREYSPARSPKLEKDFITRQIGTTKAIKELS
;
A
#
# COMPACT_ATOMS: atom_id res chain seq x y z
N MET A 1 -20.83 -2.40 23.73
CA MET A 1 -20.02 -2.16 22.51
C MET A 1 -20.42 -3.19 21.47
N SER A 2 -20.40 -2.91 20.17
CA SER A 2 -20.75 -3.97 19.20
C SER A 2 -19.61 -4.98 19.08
N ARG A 3 -19.93 -6.26 18.83
CA ARG A 3 -18.93 -7.35 18.66
C ARG A 3 -17.80 -6.98 17.65
N LYS A 4 -18.12 -6.18 16.61
CA LYS A 4 -17.09 -5.71 15.65
C LYS A 4 -16.17 -4.68 16.23
N LYS A 5 -16.65 -3.78 17.10
CA LYS A 5 -15.79 -2.81 17.79
C LYS A 5 -14.85 -3.49 18.79
N GLU A 6 -15.30 -4.52 19.48
CA GLU A 6 -14.46 -5.33 20.39
C GLU A 6 -13.35 -6.04 19.61
N LYS A 7 -13.69 -6.62 18.44
CA LYS A 7 -12.68 -7.21 17.54
C LYS A 7 -11.67 -6.18 17.04
N ALA A 8 -12.13 -4.99 16.64
CA ALA A 8 -11.26 -3.91 16.17
C ALA A 8 -10.27 -3.48 17.27
N GLN A 9 -10.75 -3.32 18.49
CA GLN A 9 -9.91 -2.99 19.64
C GLN A 9 -8.85 -4.07 19.89
N PHE A 10 -9.25 -5.35 19.89
CA PHE A 10 -8.32 -6.48 20.04
C PHE A 10 -7.24 -6.49 18.95
N ILE A 11 -7.61 -6.22 17.68
CA ILE A 11 -6.67 -6.17 16.57
C ILE A 11 -5.63 -5.07 16.80
N VAL A 12 -6.07 -3.86 17.15
CA VAL A 12 -5.16 -2.72 17.41
C VAL A 12 -4.18 -3.07 18.52
N GLU A 13 -4.67 -3.58 19.65
CA GLU A 13 -3.83 -3.94 20.80
C GLU A 13 -2.83 -5.07 20.48
N ALA A 14 -3.28 -6.08 19.73
CA ALA A 14 -2.44 -7.21 19.35
C ALA A 14 -1.33 -6.77 18.36
N LEU A 15 -1.70 -5.96 17.37
CA LEU A 15 -0.75 -5.50 16.35
C LEU A 15 0.22 -4.45 16.89
N GLU A 16 -0.22 -3.60 17.82
CA GLU A 16 0.66 -2.64 18.49
C GLU A 16 1.78 -3.33 19.31
N LYS A 17 1.46 -4.46 19.95
CA LYS A 17 2.47 -5.27 20.66
C LYS A 17 3.46 -5.94 19.71
N LEU A 18 3.00 -6.39 18.54
CA LEU A 18 3.85 -7.06 17.55
C LEU A 18 4.72 -6.09 16.75
N TYR A 19 4.14 -4.97 16.36
CA TYR A 19 4.74 -4.00 15.45
C TYR A 19 4.64 -2.59 16.02
N PRO A 20 5.37 -2.28 17.11
CA PRO A 20 5.38 -0.93 17.69
C PRO A 20 5.92 0.11 16.69
N GLU A 21 6.79 -0.32 15.77
CA GLU A 21 7.32 0.49 14.68
C GLU A 21 6.87 -0.06 13.33
N THR A 22 6.51 0.85 12.43
CA THR A 22 6.05 0.50 11.07
C THR A 22 6.83 1.28 10.01
N PRO A 23 8.10 0.95 9.75
CA PRO A 23 8.86 1.61 8.72
C PRO A 23 8.20 1.39 7.36
N ILE A 24 8.25 2.43 6.51
CA ILE A 24 7.76 2.33 5.14
C ILE A 24 8.67 1.36 4.38
N PRO A 25 8.13 0.29 3.77
CA PRO A 25 8.95 -0.76 3.19
C PRO A 25 9.60 -0.39 1.85
N LEU A 26 9.21 0.73 1.24
CA LEU A 26 9.76 1.23 -0.02
C LEU A 26 10.79 2.33 0.24
N ASP A 27 12.00 2.16 -0.30
CA ASP A 27 13.07 3.14 -0.18
C ASP A 27 12.73 4.40 -1.00
N HIS A 28 12.77 5.56 -0.35
CA HIS A 28 12.46 6.86 -0.93
C HIS A 28 13.13 7.98 -0.11
N LYS A 29 13.21 9.18 -0.68
CA LYS A 29 13.76 10.37 0.00
C LYS A 29 12.74 11.52 0.12
N ASP A 30 11.72 11.53 -0.73
CA ASP A 30 10.75 12.60 -0.84
C ASP A 30 9.41 12.09 -1.43
N PRO A 31 8.35 12.92 -1.49
CA PRO A 31 7.06 12.51 -2.03
C PRO A 31 7.10 12.01 -3.47
N TYR A 32 7.99 12.57 -4.33
CA TYR A 32 8.11 12.14 -5.71
C TYR A 32 8.69 10.73 -5.82
N THR A 33 9.82 10.48 -5.16
CA THR A 33 10.45 9.16 -5.17
C THR A 33 9.58 8.10 -4.51
N LEU A 34 8.79 8.46 -3.47
CA LEU A 34 7.78 7.57 -2.92
C LEU A 34 6.68 7.26 -3.94
N LEU A 35 6.12 8.26 -4.63
CA LEU A 35 5.10 8.06 -5.66
C LEU A 35 5.58 7.09 -6.75
N ILE A 36 6.81 7.26 -7.23
CA ILE A 36 7.42 6.35 -8.22
C ILE A 36 7.58 4.93 -7.65
N ALA A 37 8.11 4.80 -6.43
CA ALA A 37 8.28 3.48 -5.79
C ALA A 37 6.94 2.76 -5.57
N VAL A 38 5.89 3.47 -5.14
CA VAL A 38 4.55 2.91 -4.97
C VAL A 38 3.94 2.51 -6.32
N LEU A 39 4.10 3.30 -7.38
CA LEU A 39 3.69 2.93 -8.74
C LEU A 39 4.39 1.65 -9.20
N LEU A 40 5.68 1.52 -8.94
CA LEU A 40 6.46 0.33 -9.27
C LEU A 40 6.03 -0.90 -8.48
N SER A 41 5.53 -0.74 -7.25
CA SER A 41 5.08 -1.86 -6.41
C SER A 41 3.80 -2.53 -6.88
N ALA A 42 3.07 -1.95 -7.83
CA ALA A 42 1.91 -2.59 -8.45
C ALA A 42 2.32 -3.93 -9.09
N GLN A 43 1.78 -5.05 -8.57
CA GLN A 43 2.12 -6.42 -8.98
C GLN A 43 3.63 -6.74 -8.88
N CYS A 44 4.32 -6.11 -7.93
CA CYS A 44 5.74 -6.32 -7.66
C CYS A 44 5.99 -6.29 -6.15
N THR A 45 6.96 -7.05 -5.67
CA THR A 45 7.33 -7.03 -4.24
C THR A 45 8.15 -5.79 -3.90
N ASP A 46 8.00 -5.28 -2.68
CA ASP A 46 8.75 -4.12 -2.19
C ASP A 46 10.28 -4.36 -2.30
N ALA A 47 10.75 -5.55 -1.94
CA ALA A 47 12.16 -5.94 -2.08
C ALA A 47 12.64 -5.84 -3.54
N ARG A 48 11.82 -6.22 -4.53
CA ARG A 48 12.15 -6.10 -5.93
C ARG A 48 12.17 -4.63 -6.37
N VAL A 49 11.24 -3.82 -5.91
CA VAL A 49 11.24 -2.37 -6.17
C VAL A 49 12.53 -1.75 -5.63
N ASN A 50 12.90 -2.04 -4.39
CA ASN A 50 14.11 -1.51 -3.76
C ASN A 50 15.41 -1.97 -4.44
N THR A 51 15.41 -3.02 -5.26
CA THR A 51 16.59 -3.37 -6.08
C THR A 51 16.74 -2.52 -7.33
N VAL A 52 15.68 -1.90 -7.84
CA VAL A 52 15.73 -1.11 -9.09
C VAL A 52 15.71 0.40 -8.85
N THR A 53 15.11 0.86 -7.74
CA THR A 53 14.98 2.29 -7.44
C THR A 53 16.31 3.01 -7.29
N PRO A 54 17.40 2.44 -6.74
CA PRO A 54 18.70 3.13 -6.72
C PRO A 54 19.20 3.52 -8.11
N SER A 55 19.14 2.59 -9.08
CA SER A 55 19.58 2.88 -10.45
C SER A 55 18.63 3.85 -11.16
N LEU A 56 17.32 3.75 -10.90
CA LEU A 56 16.33 4.66 -11.45
C LEU A 56 16.52 6.09 -10.92
N PHE A 57 16.73 6.24 -9.62
CA PHE A 57 16.89 7.54 -8.99
C PHE A 57 18.30 8.13 -9.20
N GLN A 58 19.29 7.31 -9.54
CA GLN A 58 20.56 7.79 -10.05
C GLN A 58 20.42 8.39 -11.47
N LEU A 59 19.52 7.83 -12.29
CA LEU A 59 19.18 8.40 -13.60
C LEU A 59 18.44 9.74 -13.46
N ALA A 60 17.40 9.75 -12.63
CA ALA A 60 16.61 10.95 -12.34
C ALA A 60 15.79 10.73 -11.06
N ASP A 61 15.90 11.58 -10.07
CA ASP A 61 15.25 11.47 -8.76
C ASP A 61 14.24 12.61 -8.50
N ASN A 62 13.91 13.37 -9.54
CA ASN A 62 12.95 14.46 -9.52
C ASN A 62 12.15 14.52 -10.83
N PRO A 63 10.95 15.17 -10.85
CA PRO A 63 10.10 15.21 -12.02
C PRO A 63 10.75 15.91 -13.23
N PHE A 64 11.55 16.94 -13.02
CA PHE A 64 12.15 17.73 -14.09
C PHE A 64 13.13 16.87 -14.92
N ASP A 65 14.05 16.21 -14.24
CA ASP A 65 15.03 15.35 -14.89
C ASP A 65 14.40 14.10 -15.47
N MET A 66 13.43 13.49 -14.75
CA MET A 66 12.73 12.29 -15.22
C MET A 66 11.89 12.54 -16.47
N ALA A 67 11.26 13.72 -16.59
CA ALA A 67 10.48 14.11 -17.76
C ALA A 67 11.32 14.17 -19.04
N LEU A 68 12.62 14.37 -18.92
CA LEU A 68 13.59 14.44 -20.04
C LEU A 68 14.15 13.07 -20.43
N GLN A 69 13.96 12.03 -19.59
CA GLN A 69 14.54 10.72 -19.88
C GLN A 69 13.79 9.99 -20.99
N PRO A 70 14.52 9.30 -21.88
CA PRO A 70 13.89 8.39 -22.86
C PRO A 70 13.10 7.28 -22.13
N VAL A 71 11.86 7.06 -22.53
CA VAL A 71 10.99 6.01 -21.94
C VAL A 71 11.68 4.63 -22.01
N ALA A 72 12.40 4.34 -23.10
CA ALA A 72 13.15 3.08 -23.25
C ALA A 72 14.21 2.90 -22.15
N ARG A 73 14.88 3.99 -21.73
CA ARG A 73 15.90 3.93 -20.67
C ARG A 73 15.25 3.65 -19.30
N ILE A 74 14.13 4.31 -19.00
CA ILE A 74 13.34 4.02 -17.80
C ILE A 74 12.91 2.55 -17.80
N GLN A 75 12.34 2.08 -18.94
CA GLN A 75 11.88 0.70 -19.08
C GLN A 75 12.98 -0.34 -18.87
N GLU A 76 14.16 -0.10 -19.39
CA GLU A 76 15.32 -0.97 -19.22
C GLU A 76 15.65 -1.18 -17.75
N ILE A 77 15.72 -0.08 -16.97
CA ILE A 77 16.05 -0.11 -15.54
C ILE A 77 14.97 -0.84 -14.74
N ILE A 78 13.70 -0.52 -14.98
CA ILE A 78 12.58 -1.07 -14.19
C ILE A 78 12.07 -2.43 -14.70
N ARG A 79 12.71 -3.03 -15.70
CA ARG A 79 12.29 -4.33 -16.28
C ARG A 79 12.05 -5.43 -15.25
N PRO A 80 12.84 -5.55 -14.17
CA PRO A 80 12.59 -6.54 -13.13
C PRO A 80 11.26 -6.40 -12.37
N CYS A 81 10.62 -5.22 -12.37
CA CYS A 81 9.37 -4.97 -11.67
C CYS A 81 8.10 -5.49 -12.39
N GLY A 82 8.24 -6.08 -13.58
CA GLY A 82 7.08 -6.49 -14.40
C GLY A 82 6.28 -5.30 -14.92
N LEU A 83 5.46 -5.51 -15.96
CA LEU A 83 4.69 -4.46 -16.62
C LEU A 83 5.52 -3.22 -16.99
N SER A 84 6.83 -3.39 -17.17
CA SER A 84 7.79 -2.31 -17.33
C SER A 84 7.47 -1.37 -18.51
N PRO A 85 6.94 -1.81 -19.67
CA PRO A 85 6.56 -0.89 -20.74
C PRO A 85 5.49 0.11 -20.30
N LYS A 86 4.41 -0.37 -19.66
CA LYS A 86 3.32 0.48 -19.18
C LYS A 86 3.78 1.40 -18.04
N LYS A 87 4.56 0.87 -17.11
CA LYS A 87 5.10 1.64 -15.97
C LYS A 87 6.07 2.73 -16.44
N ALA A 88 6.94 2.44 -17.40
CA ALA A 88 7.89 3.44 -17.93
C ALA A 88 7.17 4.61 -18.61
N VAL A 89 6.14 4.31 -19.43
CA VAL A 89 5.29 5.34 -20.03
C VAL A 89 4.58 6.15 -18.95
N ALA A 90 4.00 5.49 -17.94
CA ALA A 90 3.33 6.17 -16.84
C ALA A 90 4.28 7.10 -16.06
N ILE A 91 5.48 6.63 -15.70
CA ILE A 91 6.51 7.43 -14.99
C ILE A 91 6.92 8.66 -15.81
N SER A 92 7.22 8.49 -17.09
CA SER A 92 7.59 9.61 -17.96
C SER A 92 6.45 10.62 -18.09
N THR A 93 5.21 10.14 -18.32
CA THR A 93 4.05 11.02 -18.54
C THR A 93 3.64 11.74 -17.26
N LEU A 94 3.57 11.04 -16.10
CA LEU A 94 3.23 11.71 -14.84
C LEU A 94 4.28 12.75 -14.46
N SER A 95 5.57 12.51 -14.74
CA SER A 95 6.64 13.48 -14.46
C SER A 95 6.47 14.74 -15.28
N LYS A 96 6.10 14.62 -16.57
CA LYS A 96 5.77 15.77 -17.42
C LYS A 96 4.57 16.56 -16.88
N ILE A 97 3.51 15.85 -16.48
CA ILE A 97 2.32 16.49 -15.88
C ILE A 97 2.68 17.22 -14.59
N LEU A 98 3.51 16.61 -13.72
CA LEU A 98 3.97 17.27 -12.49
C LEU A 98 4.75 18.55 -12.78
N VAL A 99 5.61 18.55 -13.80
CA VAL A 99 6.35 19.75 -14.21
C VAL A 99 5.39 20.82 -14.76
N GLU A 100 4.52 20.45 -15.68
CA GLU A 100 3.65 21.38 -16.40
C GLU A 100 2.54 21.99 -15.55
N LYS A 101 1.89 21.17 -14.70
CA LYS A 101 0.71 21.59 -13.93
C LYS A 101 1.00 21.93 -12.48
N TYR A 102 2.04 21.33 -11.88
CA TYR A 102 2.27 21.38 -10.44
C TYR A 102 3.66 21.90 -10.09
N ASN A 103 4.38 22.48 -11.07
CA ASN A 103 5.74 23.02 -10.90
C ASN A 103 6.69 22.01 -10.22
N GLY A 104 6.57 20.73 -10.60
CA GLY A 104 7.36 19.62 -10.06
C GLY A 104 6.92 19.10 -8.69
N ALA A 105 5.90 19.67 -8.07
CA ALA A 105 5.37 19.18 -6.79
C ALA A 105 4.42 18.01 -6.99
N VAL A 106 4.39 17.07 -6.03
CA VAL A 106 3.38 16.02 -5.97
C VAL A 106 2.10 16.59 -5.34
N PRO A 107 0.92 16.47 -5.98
CA PRO A 107 -0.34 16.98 -5.45
C PRO A 107 -0.70 16.34 -4.11
N GLN A 108 -1.33 17.11 -3.21
CA GLN A 108 -1.76 16.67 -1.88
C GLN A 108 -3.28 16.48 -1.80
N ASN A 109 -3.88 15.93 -2.85
CA ASN A 109 -5.29 15.56 -2.87
C ASN A 109 -5.53 14.36 -3.79
N TYR A 110 -6.62 13.64 -3.56
CA TYR A 110 -6.94 12.42 -4.29
C TYR A 110 -7.26 12.68 -5.77
N GLU A 111 -8.00 13.74 -6.08
CA GLU A 111 -8.45 14.05 -7.43
C GLU A 111 -7.26 14.22 -8.38
N ASP A 112 -6.31 15.06 -8.01
CA ASP A 112 -5.11 15.32 -8.81
C ASP A 112 -4.15 14.11 -8.84
N LEU A 113 -4.00 13.39 -7.72
CA LEU A 113 -3.16 12.18 -7.68
C LEU A 113 -3.71 11.08 -8.58
N GLU A 114 -5.01 10.80 -8.51
CA GLU A 114 -5.68 9.76 -9.30
C GLU A 114 -5.78 10.12 -10.79
N ALA A 115 -5.69 11.41 -11.13
CA ALA A 115 -5.58 11.87 -12.51
C ALA A 115 -4.20 11.57 -13.15
N LEU A 116 -3.18 11.27 -12.34
CA LEU A 116 -1.85 10.93 -12.85
C LEU A 116 -1.81 9.51 -13.46
N PRO A 117 -1.17 9.32 -14.62
CA PRO A 117 -1.03 8.01 -15.24
C PRO A 117 -0.39 6.98 -14.29
N GLY A 118 -1.03 5.82 -14.15
CA GLY A 118 -0.54 4.73 -13.30
C GLY A 118 -0.80 4.90 -11.80
N VAL A 119 -1.51 5.96 -11.41
CA VAL A 119 -1.89 6.22 -10.03
C VAL A 119 -3.37 5.91 -9.84
N GLY A 120 -3.66 4.80 -9.17
CA GLY A 120 -5.02 4.46 -8.75
C GLY A 120 -5.27 4.84 -7.30
N HIS A 121 -6.51 4.64 -6.82
CA HIS A 121 -6.93 5.00 -5.46
C HIS A 121 -5.98 4.48 -4.36
N LYS A 122 -5.55 3.21 -4.45
CA LYS A 122 -4.60 2.65 -3.48
C LYS A 122 -3.26 3.40 -3.49
N THR A 123 -2.71 3.69 -4.67
CA THR A 123 -1.45 4.42 -4.80
C THR A 123 -1.57 5.83 -4.22
N ALA A 124 -2.64 6.54 -4.57
CA ALA A 124 -2.95 7.86 -4.02
C ALA A 124 -3.06 7.82 -2.49
N SER A 125 -3.79 6.83 -1.93
CA SER A 125 -3.95 6.66 -0.49
C SER A 125 -2.62 6.41 0.23
N VAL A 126 -1.72 5.61 -0.35
CA VAL A 126 -0.37 5.39 0.22
C VAL A 126 0.43 6.69 0.21
N VAL A 127 0.42 7.44 -0.89
CA VAL A 127 1.14 8.72 -0.99
C VAL A 127 0.56 9.74 -0.01
N MET A 128 -0.77 9.89 0.06
CA MET A 128 -1.43 10.78 1.02
C MET A 128 -1.04 10.46 2.46
N SER A 129 -1.04 9.17 2.82
CA SER A 129 -0.68 8.70 4.15
C SER A 129 0.81 8.88 4.45
N GLN A 130 1.68 8.35 3.60
CA GLN A 130 3.09 8.18 3.92
C GLN A 130 3.95 9.38 3.58
N ALA A 131 3.62 10.14 2.51
CA ALA A 131 4.36 11.35 2.15
C ALA A 131 3.85 12.60 2.87
N PHE A 132 2.54 12.67 3.13
CA PHE A 132 1.91 13.91 3.62
C PHE A 132 1.25 13.75 5.00
N GLY A 133 1.20 12.54 5.56
CA GLY A 133 0.65 12.32 6.90
C GLY A 133 -0.89 12.41 7.00
N PHE A 134 -1.60 12.52 5.87
CA PHE A 134 -3.06 12.51 5.90
C PHE A 134 -3.59 11.15 6.37
N ALA A 135 -4.66 11.15 7.13
CA ALA A 135 -5.30 9.92 7.56
C ALA A 135 -5.88 9.16 6.36
N ALA A 136 -5.30 8.01 6.04
CA ALA A 136 -5.74 7.14 4.96
C ALA A 136 -5.61 5.67 5.37
N PHE A 137 -6.51 4.83 4.83
CA PHE A 137 -6.48 3.39 5.07
C PHE A 137 -6.36 2.64 3.74
N PRO A 138 -5.17 2.64 3.10
CA PRO A 138 -4.98 1.96 1.81
C PRO A 138 -5.19 0.47 1.97
N VAL A 139 -6.18 -0.07 1.26
CA VAL A 139 -6.52 -1.50 1.33
C VAL A 139 -5.83 -2.26 0.21
N ASP A 140 -4.95 -3.19 0.59
CA ASP A 140 -4.34 -4.15 -0.30
C ASP A 140 -4.98 -5.56 -0.17
N THR A 141 -4.43 -6.53 -0.87
CA THR A 141 -4.91 -7.92 -0.82
C THR A 141 -4.73 -8.58 0.55
N HIS A 142 -3.71 -8.17 1.34
CA HIS A 142 -3.53 -8.67 2.71
C HIS A 142 -4.62 -8.13 3.62
N ILE A 143 -4.84 -6.82 3.61
CA ILE A 143 -5.85 -6.15 4.43
C ILE A 143 -7.25 -6.66 4.08
N HIS A 144 -7.60 -6.70 2.78
CA HIS A 144 -8.89 -7.20 2.32
C HIS A 144 -9.16 -8.63 2.81
N ARG A 145 -8.18 -9.52 2.66
CA ARG A 145 -8.27 -10.92 3.10
C ARG A 145 -8.43 -11.03 4.62
N LEU A 146 -7.60 -10.32 5.39
CA LEU A 146 -7.59 -10.42 6.85
C LEU A 146 -8.84 -9.82 7.48
N LEU A 147 -9.28 -8.62 7.07
CA LEU A 147 -10.50 -8.02 7.59
C LEU A 147 -11.74 -8.86 7.26
N THR A 148 -11.73 -9.56 6.12
CA THR A 148 -12.77 -10.54 5.77
C THR A 148 -12.70 -11.76 6.70
N ARG A 149 -11.53 -12.36 6.92
CA ARG A 149 -11.33 -13.49 7.85
C ARG A 149 -11.75 -13.14 9.27
N TRP A 150 -11.44 -11.94 9.73
CA TRP A 150 -11.80 -11.46 11.06
C TRP A 150 -13.28 -11.03 11.18
N GLY A 151 -13.99 -10.95 10.05
CA GLY A 151 -15.42 -10.62 10.01
C GLY A 151 -15.73 -9.16 10.27
N LEU A 152 -14.77 -8.28 10.05
CA LEU A 152 -15.00 -6.83 10.11
C LEU A 152 -15.68 -6.31 8.84
N THR A 153 -15.36 -6.89 7.69
CA THR A 153 -16.02 -6.60 6.40
C THR A 153 -16.72 -7.81 5.84
N SER A 154 -17.65 -7.58 4.90
CA SER A 154 -18.28 -8.65 4.13
C SER A 154 -17.37 -9.27 3.08
N GLY A 155 -16.26 -8.60 2.72
CA GLY A 155 -15.36 -9.04 1.68
C GLY A 155 -15.91 -8.89 0.26
N LYS A 156 -16.95 -8.05 0.05
CA LYS A 156 -17.58 -7.87 -1.26
C LYS A 156 -16.59 -7.29 -2.29
N ASN A 157 -15.87 -6.24 -1.91
CA ASN A 157 -14.82 -5.59 -2.69
C ASN A 157 -13.88 -4.78 -1.77
N VAL A 158 -12.84 -4.21 -2.36
CA VAL A 158 -11.82 -3.43 -1.64
C VAL A 158 -12.39 -2.14 -1.08
N GLU A 159 -13.26 -1.46 -1.81
CA GLU A 159 -13.90 -0.20 -1.41
C GLU A 159 -14.81 -0.41 -0.19
N GLN A 160 -15.54 -1.53 -0.15
CA GLN A 160 -16.34 -1.89 1.03
C GLN A 160 -15.44 -2.17 2.23
N THR A 161 -14.32 -2.85 2.01
CA THR A 161 -13.35 -3.15 3.08
C THR A 161 -12.75 -1.87 3.66
N GLU A 162 -12.40 -0.89 2.82
CA GLU A 162 -11.92 0.41 3.27
C GLU A 162 -12.96 1.16 4.09
N ARG A 163 -14.21 1.25 3.60
CA ARG A 163 -15.31 1.87 4.36
C ARG A 163 -15.54 1.20 5.71
N ASP A 164 -15.52 -0.14 5.74
CA ASP A 164 -15.70 -0.89 6.98
C ASP A 164 -14.53 -0.70 7.95
N ALA A 165 -13.29 -0.67 7.45
CA ALA A 165 -12.11 -0.38 8.26
C ALA A 165 -12.22 1.00 8.90
N LYS A 166 -12.50 2.04 8.12
CA LYS A 166 -12.67 3.43 8.58
C LYS A 166 -13.82 3.59 9.59
N LYS A 167 -14.82 2.71 9.55
CA LYS A 167 -15.95 2.70 10.51
C LYS A 167 -15.56 2.14 11.88
N TYR A 168 -14.66 1.15 11.93
CA TYR A 168 -14.37 0.40 13.15
C TYR A 168 -13.05 0.78 13.80
N PHE A 169 -12.07 1.27 13.04
CA PHE A 169 -10.79 1.75 13.56
C PHE A 169 -10.80 3.26 13.72
N ALA A 170 -10.19 3.76 14.79
CA ALA A 170 -10.04 5.20 15.02
C ALA A 170 -9.09 5.83 13.98
N GLU A 171 -9.43 7.02 13.50
CA GLU A 171 -8.75 7.68 12.38
C GLU A 171 -7.25 7.85 12.61
N GLU A 172 -6.87 8.22 13.83
CA GLU A 172 -5.48 8.39 14.24
C GLU A 172 -4.64 7.11 14.15
N THR A 173 -5.27 5.93 14.08
CA THR A 173 -4.57 4.65 13.94
C THR A 173 -4.30 4.24 12.50
N TRP A 174 -5.00 4.81 11.52
CA TRP A 174 -5.06 4.28 10.16
C TRP A 174 -3.70 4.15 9.49
N ASN A 175 -2.88 5.21 9.57
CA ASN A 175 -1.58 5.25 8.90
C ASN A 175 -0.58 4.20 9.43
N LYS A 176 -0.68 3.83 10.68
CA LYS A 176 0.14 2.78 11.29
C LYS A 176 -0.50 1.40 11.11
N LEU A 177 -1.79 1.32 11.39
CA LEU A 177 -2.52 0.06 11.44
C LEU A 177 -2.54 -0.67 10.09
N HIS A 178 -2.67 0.05 8.96
CA HIS A 178 -2.66 -0.61 7.66
C HIS A 178 -1.31 -1.30 7.39
N LEU A 179 -0.17 -0.71 7.78
CA LEU A 179 1.14 -1.36 7.67
C LEU A 179 1.26 -2.55 8.62
N GLN A 180 0.79 -2.42 9.86
CA GLN A 180 0.79 -3.51 10.83
C GLN A 180 0.00 -4.72 10.31
N ILE A 181 -1.18 -4.50 9.70
CA ILE A 181 -1.99 -5.58 9.11
C ILE A 181 -1.26 -6.23 7.93
N ILE A 182 -0.56 -5.45 7.09
CA ILE A 182 0.24 -5.99 5.98
C ILE A 182 1.38 -6.87 6.51
N PHE A 183 2.12 -6.39 7.51
CA PHE A 183 3.22 -7.15 8.13
C PHE A 183 2.70 -8.45 8.74
N TYR A 184 1.63 -8.39 9.52
CA TYR A 184 0.98 -9.57 10.06
C TYR A 184 0.54 -10.55 8.97
N GLY A 185 -0.05 -10.04 7.90
CA GLY A 185 -0.51 -10.85 6.78
C GLY A 185 0.62 -11.56 6.02
N ARG A 186 1.82 -10.98 6.02
CA ARG A 186 3.02 -11.60 5.42
C ARG A 186 3.63 -12.67 6.33
N GLU A 187 3.70 -12.40 7.61
CA GLU A 187 4.42 -13.22 8.60
C GLU A 187 3.55 -14.36 9.17
N TYR A 188 2.37 -14.04 9.65
CA TYR A 188 1.50 -14.98 10.40
C TYR A 188 0.36 -15.56 9.57
N SER A 189 -0.09 -14.86 8.55
CA SER A 189 -1.26 -15.25 7.76
C SER A 189 -1.04 -15.07 6.24
N PRO A 190 -0.03 -15.76 5.65
CA PRO A 190 0.26 -15.65 4.24
C PRO A 190 -0.92 -16.13 3.38
N ALA A 191 -1.00 -15.65 2.12
CA ALA A 191 -2.07 -16.04 1.21
C ALA A 191 -1.96 -17.51 0.77
N ARG A 192 -0.71 -18.00 0.65
CA ARG A 192 -0.42 -19.40 0.30
C ARG A 192 -0.11 -20.19 1.56
N SER A 193 -0.79 -21.31 1.75
CA SER A 193 -0.59 -22.25 2.89
C SER A 193 -0.63 -21.54 4.26
N PRO A 194 -1.66 -20.75 4.56
CA PRO A 194 -1.83 -20.20 5.89
C PRO A 194 -2.07 -21.33 6.91
N LYS A 195 -1.56 -21.14 8.13
CA LYS A 195 -1.72 -22.11 9.23
C LYS A 195 -2.40 -21.44 10.41
N LEU A 196 -3.53 -21.97 10.85
CA LEU A 196 -4.30 -21.40 11.98
C LEU A 196 -3.48 -21.34 13.27
N GLU A 197 -2.59 -22.29 13.49
CA GLU A 197 -1.69 -22.32 14.66
C GLU A 197 -0.78 -21.07 14.76
N LYS A 198 -0.38 -20.51 13.61
CA LYS A 198 0.41 -19.27 13.52
C LYS A 198 -0.45 -18.01 13.50
N ASP A 199 -1.62 -18.08 12.86
CA ASP A 199 -2.55 -16.95 12.72
C ASP A 199 -3.43 -16.80 13.98
N PHE A 200 -2.79 -16.35 15.08
CA PHE A 200 -3.46 -16.27 16.37
C PHE A 200 -4.61 -15.26 16.40
N ILE A 201 -4.56 -14.17 15.62
CA ILE A 201 -5.68 -13.22 15.53
C ILE A 201 -6.89 -13.91 14.89
N THR A 202 -6.72 -14.60 13.75
CA THR A 202 -7.83 -15.35 13.15
C THR A 202 -8.33 -16.45 14.08
N ARG A 203 -7.45 -17.14 14.79
CA ARG A 203 -7.83 -18.17 15.78
C ARG A 203 -8.71 -17.59 16.90
N GLN A 204 -8.40 -16.37 17.36
CA GLN A 204 -9.11 -15.73 18.48
C GLN A 204 -10.43 -15.09 18.06
N ILE A 205 -10.45 -14.39 16.93
CA ILE A 205 -11.60 -13.56 16.54
C ILE A 205 -12.14 -13.82 15.14
N GLY A 206 -11.59 -14.79 14.43
CA GLY A 206 -11.98 -15.13 13.05
C GLY A 206 -13.46 -15.51 12.93
N THR A 207 -13.96 -15.48 11.70
CA THR A 207 -15.26 -16.07 11.38
C THR A 207 -15.18 -17.60 11.48
N THR A 208 -16.29 -18.25 11.79
CA THR A 208 -16.35 -19.73 11.83
C THR A 208 -15.89 -20.36 10.52
N LYS A 209 -16.21 -19.69 9.38
CA LYS A 209 -15.75 -20.11 8.06
C LYS A 209 -14.22 -20.05 7.95
N ALA A 210 -13.63 -18.91 8.28
CA ALA A 210 -12.18 -18.73 8.20
C ALA A 210 -11.40 -19.68 9.10
N ILE A 211 -11.89 -19.94 10.31
CA ILE A 211 -11.28 -20.90 11.24
C ILE A 211 -11.30 -22.31 10.65
N LYS A 212 -12.44 -22.76 10.10
CA LYS A 212 -12.56 -24.08 9.46
C LYS A 212 -11.70 -24.24 8.21
N GLU A 213 -11.52 -23.19 7.43
CA GLU A 213 -10.68 -23.21 6.22
C GLU A 213 -9.19 -23.29 6.53
N LEU A 214 -8.76 -22.86 7.72
CA LEU A 214 -7.35 -22.81 8.13
C LEU A 214 -6.96 -23.96 9.10
N SER A 215 -7.94 -24.69 9.64
CA SER A 215 -7.74 -25.88 10.48
C SER A 215 -7.47 -27.11 9.63
#